data_920b68ec899954d7d43c02772029e13a
#
_entry.id   920b68ec899954d7d43c02772029e13a
#
_cell.length_a   1.000
_cell.length_b   1.000
_cell.length_c   1.000
_cell.angle_alpha   90.00
_cell.angle_beta   90.00
_cell.angle_gamma   90.00
#
_symmetry.space_group_name_H-M   'P 1'
#
loop_
_entity.id
_entity.type
_entity.pdbx_description
1 polymer ?
#
loop_
_entity_poly.entity_id
_entity_poly.type
_entity_poly.pdbx_seq_one_letter_code
_entity_poly.pdbx_strand_id
1 'polypeptide(L)'
;MTNHLLKTVLGLAIASQITFASQITFKNGDRVSGAIMTSDAKTLTIKSELAGIINVPWDSVDAISSTEPLSLQLKDGQLLMGPVTTADGKFTVQTATAGAVTTSKDAVQVVRSKEGQAAYEADLEHLRNPRLRDLWTGFLDAGIAGTAGNSDTTNFNLGLNAARTTTRDKIAVYFTSLYASNSTLGPKVVSAEATRGGFAYSLNVTPRVYAFGTVDLEHDKFQDLNLRFVGGGGVGYHAVKTDRTVFDLFAGGDLDKEFYTTGLDRTSAEIMFGEELNYKASKSTTLHEKAVLFPNLSDGGQFRFNFDAGAVTAINKWLAWQLSFSDRYLTNPVMHLKGNDVIYSTGIHITFGATK
;
A
#
# COMPACT_ATOMS: atom_id res chain seq x y z
N MET A 1 -47.99 52.45 47.10
CA MET A 1 -46.63 52.01 47.24
C MET A 1 -46.21 51.38 45.93
N THR A 2 -45.49 52.11 45.16
CA THR A 2 -45.20 51.93 43.73
C THR A 2 -43.86 51.25 43.59
N ASN A 3 -43.81 50.10 42.95
CA ASN A 3 -42.58 49.44 42.54
C ASN A 3 -42.31 49.65 41.06
N HIS A 4 -41.26 50.38 40.75
CA HIS A 4 -40.74 50.57 39.42
C HIS A 4 -39.88 49.37 39.00
N LEU A 5 -40.31 48.66 37.97
CA LEU A 5 -39.55 47.67 37.27
C LEU A 5 -38.64 48.35 36.23
N LEU A 6 -37.34 48.35 36.49
CA LEU A 6 -36.30 48.81 35.58
C LEU A 6 -36.02 47.68 34.56
N LYS A 7 -36.43 47.88 33.31
CA LYS A 7 -36.12 46.97 32.19
C LYS A 7 -34.73 47.32 31.67
N THR A 8 -33.75 46.51 31.99
CA THR A 8 -32.40 46.55 31.40
C THR A 8 -32.48 45.81 30.05
N VAL A 9 -32.44 46.52 28.94
CA VAL A 9 -32.25 45.95 27.61
C VAL A 9 -30.78 45.68 27.41
N LEU A 10 -30.42 44.40 27.47
CA LEU A 10 -29.08 43.95 27.14
C LEU A 10 -28.96 43.81 25.61
N GLY A 11 -28.37 44.79 24.96
CA GLY A 11 -28.05 44.75 23.55
C GLY A 11 -26.96 43.69 23.28
N LEU A 12 -27.36 42.60 22.67
CA LEU A 12 -26.45 41.59 22.15
C LEU A 12 -25.79 42.15 20.87
N ALA A 13 -24.58 42.71 21.01
CA ALA A 13 -23.76 43.05 19.86
C ALA A 13 -23.28 41.75 19.22
N ILE A 14 -23.96 41.32 18.16
CA ILE A 14 -23.45 40.29 17.26
C ILE A 14 -22.26 40.92 16.54
N ALA A 15 -21.05 40.65 17.04
CA ALA A 15 -19.82 40.87 16.28
C ALA A 15 -19.86 39.91 15.08
N SER A 16 -20.32 40.38 13.93
CA SER A 16 -20.11 39.72 12.66
C SER A 16 -18.61 39.61 12.47
N GLN A 17 -18.08 38.41 12.62
CA GLN A 17 -16.73 38.11 12.20
C GLN A 17 -16.68 38.34 10.70
N ILE A 18 -16.07 39.45 10.28
CA ILE A 18 -15.71 39.68 8.88
C ILE A 18 -14.62 38.67 8.57
N THR A 19 -15.03 37.53 8.01
CA THR A 19 -14.06 36.57 7.41
C THR A 19 -13.48 37.25 6.19
N PHE A 20 -12.26 37.72 6.27
CA PHE A 20 -11.53 38.30 5.14
C PHE A 20 -11.25 37.17 4.14
N ALA A 21 -12.14 37.01 3.16
CA ALA A 21 -11.94 36.10 2.06
C ALA A 21 -10.81 36.60 1.15
N SER A 22 -9.94 35.72 0.73
CA SER A 22 -8.98 36.04 -0.33
C SER A 22 -9.73 36.40 -1.61
N GLN A 23 -9.23 37.36 -2.35
CA GLN A 23 -9.74 37.75 -3.67
C GLN A 23 -8.79 37.28 -4.75
N ILE A 24 -9.31 36.55 -5.71
CA ILE A 24 -8.59 36.08 -6.89
C ILE A 24 -9.13 36.84 -8.10
N THR A 25 -8.26 37.44 -8.87
CA THR A 25 -8.57 38.12 -10.15
C THR A 25 -8.02 37.26 -11.28
N PHE A 26 -8.84 37.05 -12.29
CA PHE A 26 -8.46 36.27 -13.49
C PHE A 26 -8.04 37.21 -14.63
N LYS A 27 -7.31 36.65 -15.61
CA LYS A 27 -6.84 37.40 -16.80
C LYS A 27 -7.97 38.03 -17.63
N ASN A 28 -9.17 37.48 -17.55
CA ASN A 28 -10.35 38.05 -18.22
C ASN A 28 -11.03 39.16 -17.41
N GLY A 29 -10.48 39.54 -16.25
CA GLY A 29 -11.00 40.56 -15.36
C GLY A 29 -12.03 40.07 -14.34
N ASP A 30 -12.52 38.83 -14.43
CA ASP A 30 -13.43 38.24 -13.44
C ASP A 30 -12.74 38.12 -12.06
N ARG A 31 -13.57 38.16 -11.01
CA ARG A 31 -13.09 38.04 -9.63
C ARG A 31 -13.89 37.01 -8.86
N VAL A 32 -13.19 36.22 -8.06
CA VAL A 32 -13.76 35.25 -7.11
C VAL A 32 -13.24 35.55 -5.71
N SER A 33 -14.17 35.67 -4.77
CA SER A 33 -13.86 35.80 -3.34
C SER A 33 -14.09 34.45 -2.66
N GLY A 34 -13.11 34.03 -1.84
CA GLY A 34 -13.17 32.76 -1.12
C GLY A 34 -11.84 32.44 -0.45
N ALA A 35 -11.84 31.40 0.39
CA ALA A 35 -10.62 30.92 1.01
C ALA A 35 -9.81 30.09 -0.02
N ILE A 36 -8.55 30.45 -0.22
CA ILE A 36 -7.64 29.61 -1.00
C ILE A 36 -7.33 28.38 -0.17
N MET A 37 -7.60 27.18 -0.69
CA MET A 37 -7.33 25.93 -0.01
C MET A 37 -5.93 25.41 -0.36
N THR A 38 -5.69 25.20 -1.64
CA THR A 38 -4.41 24.73 -2.17
C THR A 38 -4.30 25.04 -3.66
N SER A 39 -3.07 25.08 -4.16
CA SER A 39 -2.82 25.01 -5.60
C SER A 39 -1.76 23.96 -5.91
N ASP A 40 -1.75 23.50 -7.13
CA ASP A 40 -0.63 22.83 -7.76
C ASP A 40 -0.16 23.63 -8.99
N ALA A 41 0.77 23.12 -9.75
CA ALA A 41 1.27 23.80 -10.94
C ALA A 41 0.19 24.04 -12.04
N LYS A 42 -0.99 23.44 -11.93
CA LYS A 42 -2.05 23.47 -12.95
C LYS A 42 -3.38 24.05 -12.45
N THR A 43 -3.69 23.87 -11.18
CA THR A 43 -5.02 24.16 -10.64
C THR A 43 -4.93 24.88 -9.31
N LEU A 44 -5.78 25.89 -9.10
CA LEU A 44 -6.02 26.57 -7.83
C LEU A 44 -7.40 26.17 -7.33
N THR A 45 -7.47 25.63 -6.10
CA THR A 45 -8.71 25.26 -5.41
C THR A 45 -9.12 26.35 -4.43
N ILE A 46 -10.33 26.88 -4.59
CA ILE A 46 -10.90 27.98 -3.81
C ILE A 46 -12.20 27.49 -3.18
N LYS A 47 -12.41 27.78 -1.92
CA LYS A 47 -13.70 27.57 -1.22
C LYS A 47 -14.46 28.89 -1.16
N SER A 48 -15.47 29.05 -2.02
CA SER A 48 -16.39 30.18 -2.02
C SER A 48 -17.59 29.87 -1.14
N GLU A 49 -18.11 30.85 -0.40
CA GLU A 49 -19.31 30.68 0.43
C GLU A 49 -20.56 30.40 -0.41
N LEU A 50 -20.67 31.03 -1.58
CA LEU A 50 -21.83 30.91 -2.44
C LEU A 50 -21.72 29.76 -3.44
N ALA A 51 -20.54 29.52 -3.98
CA ALA A 51 -20.32 28.54 -5.06
C ALA A 51 -19.68 27.23 -4.60
N GLY A 52 -19.37 27.10 -3.31
CA GLY A 52 -18.69 25.91 -2.78
C GLY A 52 -17.23 25.80 -3.23
N ILE A 53 -16.76 24.61 -3.55
CA ILE A 53 -15.38 24.38 -4.00
C ILE A 53 -15.30 24.62 -5.51
N ILE A 54 -14.41 25.54 -5.88
CA ILE A 54 -14.14 25.92 -7.28
C ILE A 54 -12.70 25.54 -7.61
N ASN A 55 -12.51 24.84 -8.71
CA ASN A 55 -11.20 24.56 -9.27
C ASN A 55 -10.99 25.40 -10.51
N VAL A 56 -9.95 26.22 -10.52
CA VAL A 56 -9.61 27.09 -11.64
C VAL A 56 -8.20 26.81 -12.16
N PRO A 57 -7.96 26.92 -13.47
CA PRO A 57 -6.62 26.76 -14.01
C PRO A 57 -5.66 27.80 -13.43
N TRP A 58 -4.48 27.36 -12.95
CA TRP A 58 -3.46 28.28 -12.41
C TRP A 58 -3.06 29.35 -13.42
N ASP A 59 -2.98 29.00 -14.69
CA ASP A 59 -2.62 29.95 -15.74
C ASP A 59 -3.64 31.05 -15.98
N SER A 60 -4.92 30.84 -15.60
CA SER A 60 -5.97 31.87 -15.70
C SER A 60 -5.94 32.89 -14.57
N VAL A 61 -5.22 32.61 -13.48
CA VAL A 61 -5.07 33.53 -12.35
C VAL A 61 -4.14 34.68 -12.73
N ASP A 62 -4.58 35.90 -12.56
CA ASP A 62 -3.77 37.12 -12.76
C ASP A 62 -3.24 37.66 -11.44
N ALA A 63 -4.12 37.82 -10.44
CA ALA A 63 -3.75 38.36 -9.15
C ALA A 63 -4.39 37.57 -7.99
N ILE A 64 -3.65 37.53 -6.87
CA ILE A 64 -4.13 37.04 -5.58
C ILE A 64 -3.95 38.17 -4.56
N SER A 65 -5.00 38.46 -3.81
CA SER A 65 -4.96 39.35 -2.64
C SER A 65 -5.53 38.59 -1.45
N SER A 66 -4.72 38.35 -0.44
CA SER A 66 -5.12 37.65 0.78
C SER A 66 -4.61 38.40 2.00
N THR A 67 -5.49 38.66 2.95
CA THR A 67 -5.13 39.16 4.27
C THR A 67 -4.77 38.03 5.23
N GLU A 68 -5.26 36.82 4.96
CA GLU A 68 -4.86 35.63 5.68
C GLU A 68 -3.49 35.15 5.19
N PRO A 69 -2.63 34.65 6.10
CA PRO A 69 -1.35 34.09 5.71
C PRO A 69 -1.51 32.90 4.77
N LEU A 70 -0.88 32.96 3.61
CA LEU A 70 -0.71 31.86 2.68
C LEU A 70 0.72 31.36 2.72
N SER A 71 0.91 30.09 2.43
CA SER A 71 2.22 29.45 2.26
C SER A 71 2.48 29.28 0.77
N LEU A 72 3.48 29.98 0.24
CA LEU A 72 3.94 29.90 -1.14
C LEU A 72 5.23 29.10 -1.18
N GLN A 73 5.16 27.90 -1.74
CA GLN A 73 6.34 27.11 -2.02
C GLN A 73 6.87 27.47 -3.42
N LEU A 74 8.13 27.88 -3.48
CA LEU A 74 8.80 28.24 -4.73
C LEU A 74 9.47 27.00 -5.36
N LYS A 75 9.76 27.07 -6.64
CA LYS A 75 10.43 26.00 -7.41
C LYS A 75 11.85 25.70 -6.94
N ASP A 76 12.51 26.67 -6.31
CA ASP A 76 13.83 26.50 -5.69
C ASP A 76 13.77 25.86 -4.28
N GLY A 77 12.56 25.52 -3.80
CA GLY A 77 12.33 24.92 -2.51
C GLY A 77 12.10 25.92 -1.36
N GLN A 78 12.23 27.24 -1.60
CA GLN A 78 11.96 28.24 -0.57
C GLN A 78 10.47 28.29 -0.23
N LEU A 79 10.14 28.44 1.05
CA LEU A 79 8.79 28.60 1.57
C LEU A 79 8.60 30.02 2.11
N LEU A 80 7.67 30.78 1.51
CA LEU A 80 7.27 32.10 1.94
C LEU A 80 5.90 32.02 2.64
N MET A 81 5.78 32.55 3.85
CA MET A 81 4.53 32.51 4.63
C MET A 81 4.12 33.93 5.02
N GLY A 82 2.89 34.32 4.67
CA GLY A 82 2.31 35.61 5.03
C GLY A 82 1.15 36.02 4.14
N PRO A 83 0.53 37.19 4.44
CA PRO A 83 -0.44 37.82 3.54
C PRO A 83 0.19 38.06 2.16
N VAL A 84 -0.63 37.89 1.11
CA VAL A 84 -0.17 37.97 -0.28
C VAL A 84 -0.90 39.12 -0.98
N THR A 85 -0.16 39.94 -1.68
CA THR A 85 -0.69 40.96 -2.59
C THR A 85 -0.03 40.81 -3.96
N THR A 86 -0.77 41.15 -5.02
CA THR A 86 -0.22 41.16 -6.37
C THR A 86 -0.13 42.57 -6.89
N ALA A 87 1.05 42.97 -7.37
CA ALA A 87 1.29 44.22 -8.07
C ALA A 87 2.24 43.95 -9.25
N ASP A 88 1.92 44.53 -10.42
CA ASP A 88 2.72 44.41 -11.64
C ASP A 88 3.04 42.95 -12.04
N GLY A 89 2.07 42.02 -11.87
CA GLY A 89 2.23 40.61 -12.18
C GLY A 89 3.17 39.82 -11.22
N LYS A 90 3.59 40.43 -10.11
CA LYS A 90 4.42 39.79 -9.09
C LYS A 90 3.68 39.62 -7.78
N PHE A 91 3.91 38.51 -7.09
CA PHE A 91 3.38 38.26 -5.76
C PHE A 91 4.33 38.84 -4.71
N THR A 92 3.79 39.70 -3.85
CA THR A 92 4.49 40.20 -2.66
C THR A 92 3.91 39.53 -1.43
N VAL A 93 4.76 38.82 -0.71
CA VAL A 93 4.39 38.10 0.52
C VAL A 93 4.97 38.88 1.71
N GLN A 94 4.12 39.24 2.65
CA GLN A 94 4.54 39.90 3.90
C GLN A 94 4.98 38.85 4.90
N THR A 95 6.26 38.52 4.90
CA THR A 95 6.82 37.51 5.82
C THR A 95 7.16 38.09 7.18
N ALA A 96 7.00 37.29 8.25
CA ALA A 96 7.30 37.73 9.61
C ALA A 96 8.80 37.99 9.86
N THR A 97 9.70 37.32 9.13
CA THR A 97 11.14 37.33 9.37
C THR A 97 11.92 38.23 8.41
N ALA A 98 11.52 38.28 7.14
CA ALA A 98 12.24 38.98 6.07
C ALA A 98 11.48 40.22 5.55
N GLY A 99 10.31 40.55 6.11
CA GLY A 99 9.45 41.62 5.60
C GLY A 99 8.80 41.28 4.26
N ALA A 100 8.66 42.27 3.39
CA ALA A 100 8.06 42.09 2.07
C ALA A 100 9.03 41.39 1.11
N VAL A 101 8.67 40.18 0.69
CA VAL A 101 9.41 39.38 -0.32
C VAL A 101 8.60 39.33 -1.59
N THR A 102 9.18 39.75 -2.72
CA THR A 102 8.50 39.73 -4.03
C THR A 102 9.03 38.62 -4.89
N THR A 103 8.09 37.86 -5.50
CA THR A 103 8.41 36.73 -6.39
C THR A 103 7.52 36.78 -7.63
N SER A 104 8.01 36.20 -8.75
CA SER A 104 7.16 36.06 -9.95
C SER A 104 6.15 34.91 -9.76
N LYS A 105 5.02 34.99 -10.43
CA LYS A 105 4.03 33.90 -10.48
C LYS A 105 4.64 32.57 -10.96
N ASP A 106 5.53 32.64 -11.96
CA ASP A 106 6.18 31.47 -12.54
C ASP A 106 7.15 30.75 -11.59
N ALA A 107 7.65 31.47 -10.57
CA ALA A 107 8.51 30.88 -9.56
C ALA A 107 7.70 30.10 -8.48
N VAL A 108 6.39 30.36 -8.37
CA VAL A 108 5.52 29.68 -7.40
C VAL A 108 5.17 28.29 -7.91
N GLN A 109 5.46 27.28 -7.10
CA GLN A 109 5.12 25.89 -7.38
C GLN A 109 3.77 25.50 -6.77
N VAL A 110 3.53 25.89 -5.51
CA VAL A 110 2.33 25.55 -4.75
C VAL A 110 1.95 26.70 -3.84
N VAL A 111 0.64 26.96 -3.73
CA VAL A 111 0.07 27.87 -2.72
C VAL A 111 -0.82 27.04 -1.80
N ARG A 112 -0.72 27.21 -0.49
CA ARG A 112 -1.58 26.55 0.50
C ARG A 112 -2.10 27.56 1.50
N SER A 113 -3.31 27.33 2.03
CA SER A 113 -3.75 27.99 3.25
C SER A 113 -2.90 27.55 4.44
N LYS A 114 -3.06 28.23 5.58
CA LYS A 114 -2.41 27.83 6.83
C LYS A 114 -2.81 26.41 7.24
N GLU A 115 -4.08 26.08 7.13
CA GLU A 115 -4.63 24.75 7.41
C GLU A 115 -4.11 23.71 6.40
N GLY A 116 -4.07 24.08 5.12
CA GLY A 116 -3.53 23.23 4.06
C GLY A 116 -2.04 22.94 4.24
N GLN A 117 -1.25 23.92 4.72
CA GLN A 117 0.15 23.70 5.03
C GLN A 117 0.33 22.81 6.26
N ALA A 118 -0.44 23.04 7.32
CA ALA A 118 -0.41 22.19 8.51
C ALA A 118 -0.83 20.73 8.20
N ALA A 119 -1.84 20.54 7.35
CA ALA A 119 -2.24 19.20 6.89
C ALA A 119 -1.12 18.54 6.08
N TYR A 120 -0.47 19.28 5.18
CA TYR A 120 0.67 18.77 4.41
C TYR A 120 1.86 18.38 5.30
N GLU A 121 2.18 19.19 6.30
CA GLU A 121 3.25 18.89 7.27
C GLU A 121 2.91 17.67 8.13
N ALA A 122 1.63 17.54 8.55
CA ALA A 122 1.16 16.36 9.27
C ALA A 122 1.24 15.10 8.41
N ASP A 123 0.89 15.18 7.12
CA ASP A 123 1.04 14.06 6.18
C ASP A 123 2.51 13.68 5.98
N LEU A 124 3.41 14.67 5.86
CA LEU A 124 4.85 14.39 5.78
C LEU A 124 5.38 13.73 7.05
N GLU A 125 4.93 14.16 8.22
CA GLU A 125 5.31 13.53 9.49
C GLU A 125 4.78 12.09 9.60
N HIS A 126 3.55 11.84 9.15
CA HIS A 126 3.00 10.48 9.03
C HIS A 126 3.81 9.58 8.10
N LEU A 127 4.33 10.14 6.99
CA LEU A 127 5.17 9.39 6.06
C LEU A 127 6.58 9.13 6.62
N ARG A 128 7.10 10.05 7.44
CA ARG A 128 8.41 9.90 8.10
C ARG A 128 8.36 8.92 9.28
N ASN A 129 7.27 8.99 10.07
CA ASN A 129 7.06 8.21 11.29
C ASN A 129 5.68 7.52 11.28
N PRO A 130 5.43 6.58 10.35
CA PRO A 130 4.14 5.93 10.23
C PRO A 130 3.87 5.02 11.43
N ARG A 131 2.65 5.07 11.96
CA ARG A 131 2.19 4.15 13.02
C ARG A 131 2.09 2.73 12.47
N LEU A 132 2.09 1.73 13.35
CA LEU A 132 1.95 0.32 12.95
C LEU A 132 0.68 0.01 12.13
N ARG A 133 -0.40 0.77 12.30
CA ARG A 133 -1.65 0.63 11.56
C ARG A 133 -1.66 1.32 10.18
N ASP A 134 -0.68 2.19 9.91
CA ASP A 134 -0.62 2.98 8.70
C ASP A 134 0.14 2.22 7.59
N LEU A 135 -0.10 2.59 6.33
CA LEU A 135 0.61 2.08 5.16
C LEU A 135 0.40 0.58 4.86
N TRP A 136 -0.64 -0.03 5.41
CA TRP A 136 -1.02 -1.38 5.04
C TRP A 136 -1.67 -1.40 3.66
N THR A 137 -1.14 -2.25 2.80
CA THR A 137 -1.71 -2.60 1.50
C THR A 137 -1.81 -4.10 1.40
N GLY A 138 -2.71 -4.59 0.57
CA GLY A 138 -2.82 -6.02 0.42
C GLY A 138 -3.93 -6.42 -0.55
N PHE A 139 -4.22 -7.72 -0.56
CA PHE A 139 -5.25 -8.28 -1.40
C PHE A 139 -5.90 -9.52 -0.78
N LEU A 140 -7.09 -9.79 -1.24
CA LEU A 140 -7.85 -11.02 -1.00
C LEU A 140 -8.10 -11.69 -2.34
N ASP A 141 -7.71 -12.94 -2.46
CA ASP A 141 -7.94 -13.80 -3.61
C ASP A 141 -9.01 -14.85 -3.29
N ALA A 142 -9.95 -15.04 -4.18
CA ALA A 142 -10.95 -16.09 -4.07
C ALA A 142 -11.18 -16.75 -5.43
N GLY A 143 -11.15 -18.06 -5.45
CA GLY A 143 -11.45 -18.86 -6.63
C GLY A 143 -12.33 -20.06 -6.28
N ILE A 144 -13.27 -20.38 -7.17
CA ILE A 144 -14.10 -21.57 -7.09
C ILE A 144 -14.20 -22.18 -8.48
N ALA A 145 -14.06 -23.49 -8.56
CA ALA A 145 -14.31 -24.25 -9.77
C ALA A 145 -15.04 -25.54 -9.40
N GLY A 146 -15.92 -26.00 -10.29
CA GLY A 146 -16.66 -27.23 -10.08
C GLY A 146 -17.16 -27.84 -11.39
N THR A 147 -17.38 -29.13 -11.37
CA THR A 147 -18.06 -29.88 -12.43
C THR A 147 -19.20 -30.65 -11.80
N ALA A 148 -20.26 -30.92 -12.58
CA ALA A 148 -21.39 -31.71 -12.17
C ALA A 148 -21.83 -32.65 -13.30
N GLY A 149 -22.38 -33.81 -12.97
CA GLY A 149 -22.85 -34.81 -13.92
C GLY A 149 -21.95 -36.04 -13.99
N ASN A 150 -21.30 -36.31 -15.11
CA ASN A 150 -20.37 -37.44 -15.23
C ASN A 150 -19.12 -37.33 -14.37
N SER A 151 -18.83 -36.11 -13.86
CA SER A 151 -17.76 -35.81 -12.90
C SER A 151 -18.26 -34.75 -11.96
N ASP A 152 -18.32 -35.04 -10.67
CA ASP A 152 -18.72 -34.10 -9.62
C ASP A 152 -17.49 -33.69 -8.82
N THR A 153 -16.94 -32.50 -9.12
CA THR A 153 -15.80 -31.94 -8.40
C THR A 153 -16.14 -30.57 -7.84
N THR A 154 -15.52 -30.22 -6.72
CA THR A 154 -15.58 -28.88 -6.16
C THR A 154 -14.17 -28.49 -5.71
N ASN A 155 -13.69 -27.36 -6.20
CA ASN A 155 -12.40 -26.76 -5.83
C ASN A 155 -12.66 -25.36 -5.29
N PHE A 156 -12.05 -25.04 -4.18
CA PHE A 156 -12.08 -23.71 -3.57
C PHE A 156 -10.67 -23.29 -3.17
N ASN A 157 -10.30 -22.09 -3.50
CA ASN A 157 -9.05 -21.50 -3.03
C ASN A 157 -9.31 -20.11 -2.45
N LEU A 158 -8.62 -19.80 -1.36
CA LEU A 158 -8.61 -18.51 -0.68
C LEU A 158 -7.17 -18.07 -0.45
N GLY A 159 -6.88 -16.81 -0.74
CA GLY A 159 -5.59 -16.19 -0.45
C GLY A 159 -5.79 -14.84 0.22
N LEU A 160 -4.97 -14.52 1.19
CA LEU A 160 -4.86 -13.19 1.81
C LEU A 160 -3.40 -12.82 1.86
N ASN A 161 -3.07 -11.61 1.47
CA ASN A 161 -1.76 -11.02 1.66
C ASN A 161 -1.93 -9.59 2.17
N ALA A 162 -1.18 -9.20 3.17
CA ALA A 162 -1.12 -7.84 3.65
C ALA A 162 0.32 -7.46 3.98
N ALA A 163 0.75 -6.29 3.52
CA ALA A 163 2.07 -5.78 3.80
C ALA A 163 2.00 -4.31 4.22
N ARG A 164 2.77 -3.98 5.23
CA ARG A 164 3.09 -2.61 5.63
C ARG A 164 4.51 -2.32 5.16
N THR A 165 4.65 -1.32 4.30
CA THR A 165 5.95 -0.96 3.74
C THR A 165 6.28 0.49 4.08
N THR A 166 7.43 0.70 4.70
CA THR A 166 8.01 2.01 4.97
C THR A 166 9.32 2.16 4.20
N THR A 167 9.97 3.31 4.31
CA THR A 167 11.33 3.49 3.77
C THR A 167 12.36 2.65 4.50
N ARG A 168 12.10 2.30 5.77
CA ARG A 168 13.01 1.59 6.64
C ARG A 168 12.76 0.10 6.71
N ASP A 169 11.50 -0.32 6.74
CA ASP A 169 11.12 -1.70 7.00
C ASP A 169 9.88 -2.15 6.20
N LYS A 170 9.70 -3.47 6.16
CA LYS A 170 8.49 -4.10 5.62
C LYS A 170 8.04 -5.21 6.58
N ILE A 171 6.77 -5.17 6.95
CA ILE A 171 6.07 -6.28 7.60
C ILE A 171 5.15 -6.89 6.55
N ALA A 172 5.15 -8.20 6.43
CA ALA A 172 4.23 -8.91 5.55
C ALA A 172 3.59 -10.09 6.29
N VAL A 173 2.32 -10.33 6.02
CA VAL A 173 1.58 -11.50 6.46
C VAL A 173 0.85 -12.10 5.26
N TYR A 174 0.78 -13.42 5.19
CA TYR A 174 0.01 -14.10 4.18
C TYR A 174 -0.74 -15.30 4.76
N PHE A 175 -1.81 -15.67 4.09
CA PHE A 175 -2.58 -16.86 4.35
C PHE A 175 -3.10 -17.42 3.03
N THR A 176 -3.01 -18.73 2.84
CA THR A 176 -3.60 -19.43 1.70
C THR A 176 -4.29 -20.69 2.18
N SER A 177 -5.44 -21.02 1.56
CA SER A 177 -6.16 -22.26 1.81
C SER A 177 -6.66 -22.82 0.49
N LEU A 178 -6.42 -24.11 0.28
CA LEU A 178 -6.89 -24.88 -0.87
C LEU A 178 -7.73 -26.04 -0.36
N TYR A 179 -8.90 -26.20 -0.96
CA TYR A 179 -9.75 -27.35 -0.74
C TYR A 179 -10.24 -27.88 -2.09
N ALA A 180 -10.09 -29.19 -2.30
CA ALA A 180 -10.67 -29.86 -3.46
C ALA A 180 -11.34 -31.17 -3.04
N SER A 181 -12.45 -31.51 -3.71
CA SER A 181 -13.18 -32.77 -3.47
C SER A 181 -13.75 -33.32 -4.74
N ASN A 182 -13.94 -34.64 -4.75
CA ASN A 182 -14.53 -35.40 -5.85
C ASN A 182 -15.58 -36.36 -5.29
N SER A 183 -16.76 -36.43 -5.93
CA SER A 183 -17.87 -37.34 -5.60
C SER A 183 -18.38 -38.10 -6.81
N THR A 184 -17.63 -38.16 -7.91
CA THR A 184 -18.04 -38.76 -9.19
C THR A 184 -18.39 -40.25 -9.12
N LEU A 185 -17.67 -41.03 -8.30
CA LEU A 185 -17.78 -42.49 -8.23
C LEU A 185 -18.20 -43.01 -6.85
N GLY A 186 -18.92 -42.21 -6.04
CA GLY A 186 -19.36 -42.65 -4.73
C GLY A 186 -19.39 -41.53 -3.67
N PRO A 187 -19.13 -41.85 -2.41
CA PRO A 187 -19.07 -40.84 -1.34
C PRO A 187 -18.04 -39.78 -1.64
N LYS A 188 -18.31 -38.53 -1.19
CA LYS A 188 -17.40 -37.40 -1.35
C LYS A 188 -16.03 -37.73 -0.77
N VAL A 189 -15.01 -37.65 -1.62
CA VAL A 189 -13.59 -37.81 -1.24
C VAL A 189 -12.90 -36.47 -1.37
N VAL A 190 -12.25 -36.04 -0.31
CA VAL A 190 -11.40 -34.83 -0.34
C VAL A 190 -10.13 -35.18 -1.12
N SER A 191 -9.84 -34.44 -2.19
CA SER A 191 -8.71 -34.67 -3.09
C SER A 191 -7.57 -33.66 -2.92
N ALA A 192 -7.79 -32.53 -2.24
CA ALA A 192 -6.76 -31.61 -1.77
C ALA A 192 -7.26 -30.83 -0.54
N GLU A 193 -6.42 -30.67 0.47
CA GLU A 193 -6.69 -29.86 1.65
C GLU A 193 -5.33 -29.37 2.20
N ALA A 194 -5.00 -28.12 1.88
CA ALA A 194 -3.76 -27.50 2.31
C ALA A 194 -4.01 -26.08 2.81
N THR A 195 -3.37 -25.72 3.89
CA THR A 195 -3.44 -24.38 4.49
C THR A 195 -2.03 -23.93 4.86
N ARG A 196 -1.68 -22.72 4.44
CA ARG A 196 -0.38 -22.10 4.71
C ARG A 196 -0.58 -20.68 5.22
N GLY A 197 0.27 -20.26 6.14
CA GLY A 197 0.29 -18.90 6.62
C GLY A 197 1.67 -18.52 7.11
N GLY A 198 2.04 -17.26 6.95
CA GLY A 198 3.35 -16.81 7.34
C GLY A 198 3.41 -15.33 7.67
N PHE A 199 4.50 -15.00 8.33
CA PHE A 199 4.91 -13.67 8.72
C PHE A 199 6.34 -13.42 8.27
N ALA A 200 6.60 -12.24 7.73
CA ALA A 200 7.95 -11.79 7.39
C ALA A 200 8.17 -10.36 7.89
N TYR A 201 9.35 -10.12 8.41
CA TYR A 201 9.86 -8.79 8.73
C TYR A 201 11.17 -8.56 7.98
N SER A 202 11.27 -7.43 7.28
CA SER A 202 12.49 -7.04 6.57
C SER A 202 12.90 -5.63 6.99
N LEU A 203 14.19 -5.44 7.22
CA LEU A 203 14.80 -4.17 7.62
C LEU A 203 15.81 -3.74 6.56
N ASN A 204 15.60 -2.57 5.94
CA ASN A 204 16.54 -2.00 4.99
C ASN A 204 17.80 -1.50 5.72
N VAL A 205 18.92 -2.19 5.51
CA VAL A 205 20.24 -1.82 6.07
C VAL A 205 20.87 -0.73 5.20
N THR A 206 20.72 -0.84 3.89
CA THR A 206 21.08 0.17 2.89
C THR A 206 19.95 0.31 1.86
N PRO A 207 20.00 1.26 0.92
CA PRO A 207 19.02 1.32 -0.17
C PRO A 207 18.93 0.06 -1.03
N ARG A 208 19.95 -0.81 -1.01
CA ARG A 208 20.01 -2.04 -1.81
C ARG A 208 20.10 -3.33 -0.99
N VAL A 209 20.43 -3.26 0.29
CA VAL A 209 20.60 -4.45 1.14
C VAL A 209 19.60 -4.41 2.27
N TYR A 210 18.91 -5.52 2.49
CA TYR A 210 18.03 -5.71 3.64
C TYR A 210 18.35 -7.00 4.40
N ALA A 211 18.06 -7.00 5.70
CA ALA A 211 18.00 -8.19 6.52
C ALA A 211 16.55 -8.61 6.69
N PHE A 212 16.27 -9.91 6.77
CA PHE A 212 14.90 -10.39 6.97
C PHE A 212 14.82 -11.57 7.94
N GLY A 213 13.64 -11.75 8.53
CA GLY A 213 13.25 -12.91 9.31
C GLY A 213 11.84 -13.35 8.90
N THR A 214 11.61 -14.66 8.88
CA THR A 214 10.34 -15.29 8.49
C THR A 214 9.91 -16.35 9.48
N VAL A 215 8.60 -16.51 9.60
CA VAL A 215 7.95 -17.63 10.27
C VAL A 215 6.83 -18.13 9.38
N ASP A 216 6.82 -19.40 9.04
CA ASP A 216 5.83 -20.03 8.20
C ASP A 216 5.21 -21.23 8.88
N LEU A 217 3.92 -21.41 8.70
CA LEU A 217 3.12 -22.54 9.18
C LEU A 217 2.43 -23.18 7.98
N GLU A 218 2.47 -24.49 7.89
CA GLU A 218 1.83 -25.25 6.83
C GLU A 218 1.15 -26.49 7.38
N HIS A 219 -0.06 -26.76 6.87
CA HIS A 219 -0.76 -28.01 7.00
C HIS A 219 -1.10 -28.51 5.60
N ASP A 220 -0.81 -29.78 5.31
CA ASP A 220 -1.09 -30.38 4.01
C ASP A 220 -1.47 -31.86 4.17
N LYS A 221 -2.76 -32.14 4.08
CA LYS A 221 -3.31 -33.49 4.26
C LYS A 221 -2.80 -34.50 3.23
N PHE A 222 -2.42 -34.05 2.04
CA PHE A 222 -1.96 -34.91 0.96
C PHE A 222 -0.48 -35.29 1.08
N GLN A 223 0.27 -34.50 1.85
CA GLN A 223 1.62 -34.83 2.27
C GLN A 223 1.66 -35.56 3.62
N ASP A 224 0.49 -35.97 4.16
CA ASP A 224 0.38 -36.46 5.54
C ASP A 224 0.98 -35.50 6.57
N LEU A 225 1.10 -34.23 6.23
CA LEU A 225 1.71 -33.19 7.02
C LEU A 225 0.67 -32.54 7.93
N ASN A 226 0.70 -32.89 9.21
CA ASN A 226 -0.19 -32.30 10.21
C ASN A 226 0.22 -30.83 10.50
N LEU A 227 1.51 -30.58 10.65
CA LEU A 227 2.05 -29.24 10.83
C LEU A 227 3.52 -29.21 10.39
N ARG A 228 3.87 -28.20 9.62
CA ARG A 228 5.25 -27.74 9.41
C ARG A 228 5.39 -26.35 10.01
N PHE A 229 6.41 -26.17 10.79
CA PHE A 229 6.86 -24.90 11.32
C PHE A 229 8.22 -24.58 10.76
N VAL A 230 8.35 -23.47 10.04
CA VAL A 230 9.65 -23.00 9.51
C VAL A 230 9.94 -21.64 10.09
N GLY A 231 11.08 -21.49 10.75
CA GLY A 231 11.58 -20.22 11.25
C GLY A 231 12.97 -19.93 10.68
N GLY A 232 13.12 -18.78 10.02
CA GLY A 232 14.37 -18.48 9.34
C GLY A 232 14.66 -17.01 9.18
N GLY A 233 15.81 -16.72 8.57
CA GLY A 233 16.21 -15.36 8.27
C GLY A 233 17.47 -15.29 7.42
N GLY A 234 17.78 -14.10 6.95
CA GLY A 234 18.90 -13.92 6.06
C GLY A 234 19.10 -12.48 5.61
N VAL A 235 19.77 -12.35 4.50
CA VAL A 235 20.03 -11.07 3.84
C VAL A 235 19.53 -11.09 2.39
N GLY A 236 19.05 -9.95 1.93
CA GLY A 236 18.62 -9.79 0.55
C GLY A 236 19.23 -8.56 -0.10
N TYR A 237 19.22 -8.59 -1.43
CA TYR A 237 19.79 -7.56 -2.28
C TYR A 237 18.79 -7.17 -3.37
N HIS A 238 18.42 -5.89 -3.42
CA HIS A 238 17.62 -5.31 -4.51
C HIS A 238 18.50 -5.20 -5.75
N ALA A 239 18.53 -6.22 -6.59
CA ALA A 239 19.33 -6.26 -7.82
C ALA A 239 18.79 -5.25 -8.85
N VAL A 240 17.45 -5.14 -8.97
CA VAL A 240 16.76 -4.11 -9.75
C VAL A 240 15.67 -3.48 -8.87
N LYS A 241 15.64 -2.17 -8.79
CA LYS A 241 14.61 -1.41 -8.05
C LYS A 241 14.23 -0.17 -8.84
N THR A 242 13.17 -0.32 -9.63
CA THR A 242 12.57 0.74 -10.45
C THR A 242 11.06 0.78 -10.23
N ASP A 243 10.37 1.78 -10.74
CA ASP A 243 8.90 1.86 -10.67
C ASP A 243 8.20 0.72 -11.44
N ARG A 244 8.90 0.09 -12.41
CA ARG A 244 8.36 -0.96 -13.26
C ARG A 244 8.81 -2.36 -12.82
N THR A 245 10.01 -2.50 -12.26
CA THR A 245 10.62 -3.78 -11.94
C THR A 245 11.26 -3.72 -10.57
N VAL A 246 10.90 -4.66 -9.71
CA VAL A 246 11.64 -4.97 -8.49
C VAL A 246 12.10 -6.42 -8.62
N PHE A 247 13.41 -6.63 -8.55
CA PHE A 247 14.03 -7.95 -8.59
C PHE A 247 15.01 -8.07 -7.44
N ASP A 248 14.72 -9.00 -6.56
CA ASP A 248 15.46 -9.25 -5.34
C ASP A 248 16.12 -10.62 -5.39
N LEU A 249 17.35 -10.69 -4.90
CA LEU A 249 18.07 -11.92 -4.61
C LEU A 249 18.25 -12.01 -3.11
N PHE A 250 18.08 -13.19 -2.52
CA PHE A 250 18.27 -13.37 -1.09
C PHE A 250 18.88 -14.71 -0.74
N ALA A 251 19.57 -14.74 0.41
CA ALA A 251 20.14 -15.94 0.98
C ALA A 251 20.02 -15.91 2.50
N GLY A 252 19.93 -17.08 3.11
CA GLY A 252 19.79 -17.22 4.55
C GLY A 252 19.81 -18.66 5.00
N GLY A 253 19.18 -18.90 6.14
CA GLY A 253 18.96 -20.23 6.68
C GLY A 253 17.69 -20.31 7.48
N ASP A 254 17.16 -21.49 7.63
CA ASP A 254 15.99 -21.78 8.43
C ASP A 254 16.11 -23.08 9.23
N LEU A 255 15.20 -23.22 10.17
CA LEU A 255 14.91 -24.44 10.91
C LEU A 255 13.50 -24.88 10.54
N ASP A 256 13.39 -26.07 9.98
CA ASP A 256 12.14 -26.71 9.60
C ASP A 256 11.81 -27.83 10.60
N LYS A 257 10.62 -27.74 11.20
CA LYS A 257 10.08 -28.78 12.09
C LYS A 257 8.76 -29.28 11.52
N GLU A 258 8.74 -30.56 11.18
CA GLU A 258 7.62 -31.26 10.55
C GLU A 258 7.03 -32.30 11.52
N PHE A 259 5.70 -32.29 11.59
CA PHE A 259 4.89 -33.26 12.34
C PHE A 259 3.95 -33.94 11.35
N TYR A 260 4.16 -35.22 11.11
CA TYR A 260 3.36 -36.00 10.18
C TYR A 260 2.22 -36.76 10.88
N THR A 261 1.11 -36.98 10.19
CA THR A 261 -0.04 -37.78 10.70
C THR A 261 0.33 -39.23 10.96
N THR A 262 1.38 -39.72 10.34
CA THR A 262 1.96 -41.06 10.54
C THR A 262 2.72 -41.21 11.87
N GLY A 263 2.87 -40.13 12.65
CA GLY A 263 3.66 -40.10 13.88
C GLY A 263 5.16 -39.89 13.64
N LEU A 264 5.58 -39.69 12.40
CA LEU A 264 6.95 -39.29 12.05
C LEU A 264 7.15 -37.80 12.34
N ASP A 265 8.21 -37.45 13.05
CA ASP A 265 8.66 -36.09 13.24
C ASP A 265 10.03 -35.91 12.56
N ARG A 266 10.19 -34.79 11.84
CA ARG A 266 11.48 -34.40 11.25
C ARG A 266 11.89 -33.02 11.75
N THR A 267 13.19 -32.82 11.86
CA THR A 267 13.77 -31.49 12.14
C THR A 267 14.98 -31.33 11.24
N SER A 268 14.97 -30.25 10.47
CA SER A 268 16.04 -29.94 9.51
C SER A 268 16.55 -28.53 9.71
N ALA A 269 17.86 -28.37 9.57
CA ALA A 269 18.46 -27.07 9.33
C ALA A 269 18.74 -26.95 7.84
N GLU A 270 18.33 -25.85 7.23
CA GLU A 270 18.45 -25.64 5.79
C GLU A 270 19.15 -24.33 5.48
N ILE A 271 19.86 -24.27 4.36
CA ILE A 271 20.27 -23.01 3.73
C ILE A 271 19.16 -22.58 2.79
N MET A 272 18.96 -21.29 2.64
CA MET A 272 17.96 -20.72 1.75
C MET A 272 18.64 -19.86 0.69
N PHE A 273 18.32 -20.09 -0.59
CA PHE A 273 18.68 -19.23 -1.70
C PHE A 273 17.42 -18.93 -2.52
N GLY A 274 17.19 -17.68 -2.83
CA GLY A 274 15.99 -17.35 -3.60
C GLY A 274 16.09 -16.06 -4.36
N GLU A 275 15.09 -15.91 -5.23
CA GLU A 275 14.81 -14.70 -5.99
C GLU A 275 13.34 -14.37 -5.93
N GLU A 276 13.02 -13.08 -6.08
CA GLU A 276 11.64 -12.57 -6.15
C GLU A 276 11.59 -11.45 -7.19
N LEU A 277 10.71 -11.62 -8.20
CA LEU A 277 10.46 -10.65 -9.26
C LEU A 277 9.03 -10.12 -9.17
N ASN A 278 8.91 -8.79 -9.19
CA ASN A 278 7.67 -8.08 -9.42
C ASN A 278 7.84 -7.18 -10.63
N TYR A 279 7.07 -7.43 -11.69
CA TYR A 279 7.20 -6.72 -12.97
C TYR A 279 5.86 -6.19 -13.47
N LYS A 280 5.75 -4.88 -13.64
CA LYS A 280 4.60 -4.24 -14.29
C LYS A 280 4.70 -4.40 -15.80
N ALA A 281 4.10 -5.47 -16.31
CA ALA A 281 4.10 -5.77 -17.75
C ALA A 281 3.36 -4.70 -18.57
N SER A 282 2.26 -4.17 -18.00
CA SER A 282 1.49 -3.07 -18.58
C SER A 282 0.97 -2.12 -17.48
N LYS A 283 0.14 -1.14 -17.86
CA LYS A 283 -0.55 -0.26 -16.88
C LYS A 283 -1.55 -1.00 -16.00
N SER A 284 -2.06 -2.14 -16.47
CA SER A 284 -3.08 -2.93 -15.79
C SER A 284 -2.59 -4.30 -15.35
N THR A 285 -1.46 -4.80 -15.85
CA THR A 285 -0.99 -6.17 -15.58
C THR A 285 0.35 -6.16 -14.87
N THR A 286 0.40 -6.84 -13.72
CA THR A 286 1.62 -7.11 -12.96
C THR A 286 1.88 -8.60 -12.95
N LEU A 287 3.11 -8.99 -13.21
CA LEU A 287 3.63 -10.35 -13.07
C LEU A 287 4.43 -10.43 -11.78
N HIS A 288 4.31 -11.52 -11.07
CA HIS A 288 5.15 -11.86 -9.93
C HIS A 288 5.70 -13.26 -10.08
N GLU A 289 6.88 -13.46 -9.56
CA GLU A 289 7.56 -14.75 -9.54
C GLU A 289 8.43 -14.80 -8.28
N LYS A 290 8.52 -15.98 -7.66
CA LYS A 290 9.40 -16.25 -6.53
C LYS A 290 9.88 -17.69 -6.61
N ALA A 291 11.20 -17.89 -6.61
CA ALA A 291 11.84 -19.19 -6.56
C ALA A 291 12.74 -19.27 -5.33
N VAL A 292 12.63 -20.37 -4.57
CA VAL A 292 13.45 -20.58 -3.37
C VAL A 292 13.91 -22.03 -3.31
N LEU A 293 15.21 -22.23 -3.20
CA LEU A 293 15.86 -23.51 -2.98
C LEU A 293 16.32 -23.61 -1.53
N PHE A 294 16.04 -24.74 -0.88
CA PHE A 294 16.37 -25.04 0.50
C PHE A 294 17.21 -26.33 0.59
N PRO A 295 18.53 -26.27 0.37
CA PRO A 295 19.41 -27.40 0.64
C PRO A 295 19.42 -27.78 2.12
N ASN A 296 19.17 -29.06 2.41
CA ASN A 296 19.12 -29.58 3.77
C ASN A 296 20.57 -29.83 4.30
N LEU A 297 20.88 -29.20 5.43
CA LEU A 297 22.19 -29.37 6.10
C LEU A 297 22.22 -30.57 7.05
N SER A 298 21.03 -30.98 7.53
CA SER A 298 20.93 -32.13 8.45
C SER A 298 21.00 -33.45 7.73
N ASP A 299 20.51 -33.49 6.46
CA ASP A 299 20.52 -34.68 5.62
C ASP A 299 21.11 -34.36 4.24
N GLY A 300 22.37 -34.64 4.03
CA GLY A 300 23.08 -34.30 2.81
C GLY A 300 22.45 -34.90 1.55
N GLY A 301 22.29 -34.09 0.49
CA GLY A 301 21.68 -34.46 -0.77
C GLY A 301 20.18 -34.27 -0.85
N GLN A 302 19.53 -33.93 0.27
CA GLN A 302 18.11 -33.57 0.28
C GLN A 302 17.94 -32.07 0.11
N PHE A 303 16.86 -31.68 -0.54
CA PHE A 303 16.45 -30.27 -0.67
C PHE A 303 14.94 -30.13 -0.90
N ARG A 304 14.41 -28.96 -0.60
CA ARG A 304 13.09 -28.47 -1.02
C ARG A 304 13.26 -27.38 -2.07
N PHE A 305 12.31 -27.28 -2.98
CA PHE A 305 12.23 -26.17 -3.93
C PHE A 305 10.80 -25.65 -4.00
N ASN A 306 10.63 -24.35 -3.78
CA ASN A 306 9.37 -23.67 -3.87
C ASN A 306 9.40 -22.70 -5.03
N PHE A 307 8.44 -22.80 -5.93
CA PHE A 307 8.26 -21.88 -7.05
C PHE A 307 6.82 -21.35 -7.07
N ASP A 308 6.67 -20.06 -7.12
CA ASP A 308 5.40 -19.37 -7.25
C ASP A 308 5.50 -18.38 -8.40
N ALA A 309 4.51 -18.38 -9.30
CA ALA A 309 4.40 -17.42 -10.38
C ALA A 309 2.95 -16.99 -10.56
N GLY A 310 2.73 -15.77 -11.02
CA GLY A 310 1.39 -15.29 -11.25
C GLY A 310 1.30 -14.02 -12.08
N ALA A 311 0.08 -13.77 -12.51
CA ALA A 311 -0.31 -12.55 -13.22
C ALA A 311 -1.57 -11.97 -12.60
N VAL A 312 -1.56 -10.69 -12.31
CA VAL A 312 -2.71 -9.93 -11.82
C VAL A 312 -3.03 -8.83 -12.82
N THR A 313 -4.26 -8.85 -13.36
CA THR A 313 -4.73 -7.87 -14.36
C THR A 313 -5.89 -7.07 -13.77
N ALA A 314 -5.67 -5.80 -13.53
CA ALA A 314 -6.66 -4.88 -12.96
C ALA A 314 -7.84 -4.66 -13.92
N ILE A 315 -9.05 -4.83 -13.41
CA ILE A 315 -10.33 -4.51 -14.04
C ILE A 315 -10.74 -3.08 -13.66
N ASN A 316 -10.55 -2.73 -12.38
CA ASN A 316 -10.76 -1.39 -11.86
C ASN A 316 -9.80 -1.11 -10.68
N LYS A 317 -10.06 -0.07 -9.86
CA LYS A 317 -9.15 0.35 -8.78
C LYS A 317 -9.01 -0.66 -7.63
N TRP A 318 -9.99 -1.53 -7.44
CA TRP A 318 -10.02 -2.48 -6.31
C TRP A 318 -10.23 -3.92 -6.75
N LEU A 319 -10.60 -4.18 -8.01
CA LEU A 319 -10.91 -5.50 -8.55
C LEU A 319 -9.95 -5.84 -9.68
N ALA A 320 -9.37 -7.03 -9.63
CA ALA A 320 -8.53 -7.59 -10.68
C ALA A 320 -8.88 -9.07 -10.93
N TRP A 321 -8.45 -9.57 -12.07
CA TRP A 321 -8.41 -10.99 -12.37
C TRP A 321 -6.99 -11.51 -12.11
N GLN A 322 -6.91 -12.72 -11.53
CA GLN A 322 -5.65 -13.37 -11.17
C GLN A 322 -5.52 -14.73 -11.82
N LEU A 323 -4.29 -15.04 -12.22
CA LEU A 323 -3.80 -16.37 -12.54
C LEU A 323 -2.60 -16.66 -11.66
N SER A 324 -2.55 -17.85 -11.03
CA SER A 324 -1.41 -18.27 -10.20
C SER A 324 -1.01 -19.70 -10.50
N PHE A 325 0.27 -19.95 -10.34
CA PHE A 325 0.94 -21.23 -10.42
C PHE A 325 1.84 -21.38 -9.20
N SER A 326 1.85 -22.54 -8.57
CA SER A 326 2.67 -22.88 -7.42
C SER A 326 3.17 -24.30 -7.55
N ASP A 327 4.46 -24.50 -7.35
CA ASP A 327 5.12 -25.81 -7.37
C ASP A 327 5.89 -25.98 -6.06
N ARG A 328 5.71 -27.14 -5.42
CA ARG A 328 6.39 -27.53 -4.18
C ARG A 328 7.05 -28.86 -4.42
N TYR A 329 8.37 -28.83 -4.42
CA TYR A 329 9.18 -30.03 -4.65
C TYR A 329 9.97 -30.40 -3.38
N LEU A 330 9.97 -31.68 -3.05
CA LEU A 330 10.68 -32.27 -1.92
C LEU A 330 11.39 -33.55 -2.39
N THR A 331 12.71 -33.63 -2.19
CA THR A 331 13.50 -34.81 -2.59
C THR A 331 13.25 -36.05 -1.73
N ASN A 332 12.76 -35.88 -0.50
CA ASN A 332 12.51 -36.96 0.44
C ASN A 332 11.08 -36.93 0.98
N PRO A 333 10.04 -37.16 0.13
CA PRO A 333 8.66 -37.22 0.57
C PRO A 333 8.45 -38.40 1.53
N VAL A 334 7.40 -38.32 2.36
CA VAL A 334 6.99 -39.46 3.20
C VAL A 334 6.50 -40.60 2.33
N MET A 335 6.71 -41.82 2.80
CA MET A 335 6.47 -43.08 2.06
C MET A 335 5.27 -43.05 1.09
N HIS A 336 5.53 -43.43 -0.16
CA HIS A 336 4.56 -43.53 -1.25
C HIS A 336 3.99 -42.23 -1.81
N LEU A 337 4.39 -41.06 -1.27
CA LEU A 337 3.96 -39.78 -1.80
C LEU A 337 4.88 -39.31 -2.94
N LYS A 338 4.34 -38.48 -3.81
CA LYS A 338 5.11 -37.82 -4.86
C LYS A 338 5.90 -36.66 -4.23
N GLY A 339 7.11 -36.43 -4.74
CA GLY A 339 7.95 -35.30 -4.30
C GLY A 339 7.55 -33.96 -4.89
N ASN A 340 6.56 -33.91 -5.78
CA ASN A 340 6.16 -32.70 -6.49
C ASN A 340 4.66 -32.47 -6.42
N ASP A 341 4.24 -31.30 -5.92
CA ASP A 341 2.87 -30.85 -5.83
C ASP A 341 2.70 -29.53 -6.60
N VAL A 342 1.91 -29.60 -7.66
CA VAL A 342 1.61 -28.46 -8.54
C VAL A 342 0.19 -27.99 -8.33
N ILE A 343 0.03 -26.71 -8.11
CA ILE A 343 -1.25 -26.02 -7.96
C ILE A 343 -1.30 -24.88 -8.97
N TYR A 344 -2.37 -24.83 -9.75
CA TYR A 344 -2.69 -23.66 -10.57
C TYR A 344 -4.11 -23.22 -10.24
N SER A 345 -4.29 -21.90 -10.18
CA SER A 345 -5.59 -21.33 -9.89
C SER A 345 -5.85 -20.05 -10.69
N THR A 346 -7.13 -19.75 -10.83
CA THR A 346 -7.60 -18.49 -11.39
C THR A 346 -8.77 -17.99 -10.56
N GLY A 347 -8.93 -16.70 -10.44
CA GLY A 347 -9.96 -16.14 -9.59
C GLY A 347 -10.02 -14.62 -9.59
N ILE A 348 -10.79 -14.13 -8.63
CA ILE A 348 -10.96 -12.72 -8.36
C ILE A 348 -9.89 -12.29 -7.35
N HIS A 349 -9.27 -11.14 -7.62
CA HIS A 349 -8.29 -10.49 -6.77
C HIS A 349 -8.83 -9.12 -6.34
N ILE A 350 -9.01 -8.94 -5.03
CA ILE A 350 -9.55 -7.71 -4.43
C ILE A 350 -8.42 -7.01 -3.68
N THR A 351 -8.04 -5.82 -4.12
CA THR A 351 -7.00 -5.00 -3.47
C THR A 351 -7.58 -4.06 -2.43
N PHE A 352 -6.85 -3.84 -1.34
CA PHE A 352 -7.17 -2.86 -0.29
C PHE A 352 -5.94 -2.04 0.08
N GLY A 353 -6.16 -0.88 0.71
CA GLY A 353 -5.08 -0.01 1.16
C GLY A 353 -4.25 0.61 0.03
N ALA A 354 -4.75 0.64 -1.20
CA ALA A 354 -4.05 1.27 -2.32
C ALA A 354 -3.78 2.75 -2.01
N THR A 355 -2.54 3.16 -2.13
CA THR A 355 -2.13 4.57 -2.03
C THR A 355 -2.89 5.42 -3.04
N LYS A 356 -3.42 6.55 -2.55
CA LYS A 356 -4.08 7.60 -3.36
C LYS A 356 -3.14 8.18 -4.39
#